data_663087bd09423c217fa737ad46912060
#
_entry.id   663087bd09423c217fa737ad46912060
#
_cell.length_a   1.000
_cell.length_b   1.000
_cell.length_c   1.000
_cell.angle_alpha   90.00
_cell.angle_beta   90.00
_cell.angle_gamma   90.00
#
_symmetry.space_group_name_H-M   'P 1'
#
loop_
_entity.id
_entity.type
_entity.pdbx_description
1 polymer ?
#
loop_
_entity_poly.entity_id
_entity_poly.type
_entity_poly.pdbx_seq_one_letter_code
_entity_poly.pdbx_strand_id
1 'polypeptide(L)'
;EGEGASSYAKHYLMIAGAENTLMWDSIYESASQAAKDADAYLELIEPGHDSNYNQADYLRIGIASQVDGIILEADGSDEEQELIQEASDADIPVVTVLTDDSSSARISFVGLNSYQLGNAYTEQILGLLKEHENTQVLLLSNSQSKTQETNLVYYQVKKELESRKKTGQSVNLSEYCVDSSADFDTEE
;
A
#
# COMPACT_ATOMS: atom_id res chain seq x y z
N GLU A 1 -12.18 -10.40 -41.21
CA GLU A 1 -12.35 -9.03 -40.71
C GLU A 1 -11.49 -8.94 -39.47
N GLY A 2 -10.30 -8.30 -39.60
CA GLY A 2 -9.40 -8.11 -38.48
C GLY A 2 -10.01 -7.09 -37.53
N GLU A 3 -10.17 -7.44 -36.29
CA GLU A 3 -10.43 -6.49 -35.21
C GLU A 3 -9.32 -5.44 -35.24
N GLY A 4 -9.69 -4.20 -35.57
CA GLY A 4 -8.75 -3.10 -35.56
C GLY A 4 -8.13 -2.97 -34.21
N ALA A 5 -6.80 -2.97 -34.13
CA ALA A 5 -6.10 -2.67 -32.87
C ALA A 5 -6.64 -1.35 -32.34
N SER A 6 -7.27 -1.37 -31.15
CA SER A 6 -7.69 -0.15 -30.48
C SER A 6 -6.42 0.61 -30.10
N SER A 7 -6.22 1.77 -30.72
CA SER A 7 -5.10 2.65 -30.39
C SER A 7 -5.56 3.56 -29.26
N TYR A 8 -5.05 3.31 -28.06
CA TYR A 8 -5.24 4.20 -26.92
C TYR A 8 -4.34 5.43 -27.03
N ALA A 9 -4.81 6.56 -26.54
CA ALA A 9 -4.06 7.81 -26.55
C ALA A 9 -2.90 7.80 -25.54
N LYS A 10 -3.01 7.00 -24.48
CA LYS A 10 -2.03 6.90 -23.38
C LYS A 10 -1.78 5.46 -22.96
N HIS A 11 -0.57 5.24 -22.45
CA HIS A 11 -0.12 3.96 -21.91
C HIS A 11 0.40 4.15 -20.47
N TYR A 12 -0.25 3.52 -19.51
CA TYR A 12 0.16 3.48 -18.11
C TYR A 12 0.65 2.09 -17.74
N LEU A 13 1.64 2.04 -16.85
CA LEU A 13 2.19 0.80 -16.31
C LEU A 13 1.83 0.67 -14.84
N MET A 14 1.23 -0.46 -14.46
CA MET A 14 1.00 -0.84 -13.07
C MET A 14 1.94 -1.98 -12.70
N ILE A 15 2.82 -1.76 -11.72
CA ILE A 15 3.76 -2.75 -11.21
C ILE A 15 3.24 -3.20 -9.86
N ALA A 16 2.74 -4.44 -9.79
CA ALA A 16 2.19 -5.02 -8.57
C ALA A 16 3.28 -5.35 -7.57
N GLY A 17 2.96 -5.28 -6.28
CA GLY A 17 3.81 -5.86 -5.25
C GLY A 17 3.84 -7.39 -5.31
N ALA A 18 4.88 -8.00 -4.75
CA ALA A 18 5.07 -9.45 -4.78
C ALA A 18 4.04 -10.23 -3.92
N GLU A 19 3.38 -9.54 -3.00
CA GLU A 19 2.40 -10.12 -2.08
C GLU A 19 0.97 -9.72 -2.44
N ASN A 20 -0.03 -10.54 -2.02
CA ASN A 20 -1.47 -10.23 -2.16
C ASN A 20 -2.01 -10.14 -3.60
N THR A 21 -1.73 -11.12 -4.43
CA THR A 21 -2.19 -11.19 -5.84
C THR A 21 -3.69 -10.90 -6.01
N LEU A 22 -4.56 -11.44 -5.14
CA LEU A 22 -6.01 -11.20 -5.20
C LEU A 22 -6.41 -9.73 -4.99
N MET A 23 -5.66 -8.99 -4.20
CA MET A 23 -5.88 -7.58 -4.00
C MET A 23 -5.46 -6.78 -5.23
N TRP A 24 -4.33 -7.15 -5.84
CA TRP A 24 -3.84 -6.54 -7.07
C TRP A 24 -4.79 -6.76 -8.24
N ASP A 25 -5.38 -7.95 -8.37
CA ASP A 25 -6.43 -8.22 -9.38
C ASP A 25 -7.61 -7.26 -9.24
N SER A 26 -8.09 -7.05 -8.02
CA SER A 26 -9.21 -6.12 -7.76
C SER A 26 -8.87 -4.66 -8.04
N ILE A 27 -7.65 -4.24 -7.68
CA ILE A 27 -7.14 -2.89 -7.95
C ILE A 27 -7.02 -2.69 -9.47
N TYR A 28 -6.41 -3.65 -10.15
CA TYR A 28 -6.22 -3.60 -11.59
C TYR A 28 -7.54 -3.58 -12.36
N GLU A 29 -8.52 -4.41 -12.00
CA GLU A 29 -9.83 -4.43 -12.66
C GLU A 29 -10.48 -3.04 -12.61
N SER A 30 -10.51 -2.42 -11.43
CA SER A 30 -11.08 -1.09 -11.25
C SER A 30 -10.27 0.00 -11.99
N ALA A 31 -8.95 -0.05 -11.90
CA ALA A 31 -8.07 0.93 -12.56
C ALA A 31 -8.08 0.78 -14.08
N SER A 32 -8.12 -0.46 -14.58
CA SER A 32 -8.21 -0.75 -16.03
C SER A 32 -9.53 -0.23 -16.63
N GLN A 33 -10.63 -0.33 -15.89
CA GLN A 33 -11.90 0.25 -16.35
C GLN A 33 -11.81 1.78 -16.41
N ALA A 34 -11.25 2.42 -15.38
CA ALA A 34 -11.06 3.87 -15.37
C ALA A 34 -10.13 4.34 -16.49
N ALA A 35 -9.07 3.58 -16.78
CA ALA A 35 -8.15 3.88 -17.88
C ALA A 35 -8.87 3.82 -19.25
N LYS A 36 -9.67 2.78 -19.49
CA LYS A 36 -10.48 2.65 -20.73
C LYS A 36 -11.45 3.82 -20.90
N ASP A 37 -12.09 4.24 -19.83
CA ASP A 37 -13.02 5.38 -19.86
C ASP A 37 -12.29 6.71 -20.17
N ALA A 38 -10.97 6.76 -19.94
CA ALA A 38 -10.08 7.89 -20.21
C ALA A 38 -9.27 7.73 -21.51
N ASP A 39 -9.63 6.80 -22.40
CA ASP A 39 -8.88 6.48 -23.63
C ASP A 39 -7.40 6.14 -23.38
N ALA A 40 -7.17 5.36 -22.31
CA ALA A 40 -5.85 4.91 -21.90
C ALA A 40 -5.78 3.38 -21.79
N TYR A 41 -4.61 2.83 -22.06
CA TYR A 41 -4.27 1.45 -21.78
C TYR A 41 -3.51 1.36 -20.45
N LEU A 42 -3.95 0.48 -19.57
CA LEU A 42 -3.24 0.14 -18.34
C LEU A 42 -2.68 -1.28 -18.47
N GLU A 43 -1.37 -1.40 -18.43
CA GLU A 43 -0.65 -2.67 -18.41
C GLU A 43 -0.35 -3.06 -16.95
N LEU A 44 -0.68 -4.31 -16.57
CA LEU A 44 -0.30 -4.88 -15.28
C LEU A 44 0.94 -5.76 -15.45
N ILE A 45 1.93 -5.53 -14.59
CA ILE A 45 3.10 -6.40 -14.44
C ILE A 45 3.14 -6.91 -13.01
N GLU A 46 3.30 -8.24 -12.89
CA GLU A 46 3.47 -8.94 -11.61
C GLU A 46 4.92 -9.44 -11.51
N PRO A 47 5.78 -8.77 -10.73
CA PRO A 47 7.17 -9.19 -10.55
C PRO A 47 7.25 -10.60 -9.94
N GLY A 48 8.14 -11.42 -10.46
CA GLY A 48 8.47 -12.73 -9.87
C GLY A 48 7.60 -13.91 -10.33
N HIS A 49 6.56 -13.71 -11.13
CA HIS A 49 5.70 -14.83 -11.54
C HIS A 49 6.31 -15.68 -12.67
N ASP A 50 6.94 -15.08 -13.66
CA ASP A 50 7.54 -15.80 -14.81
C ASP A 50 8.87 -15.20 -15.30
N SER A 51 9.45 -14.24 -14.58
CA SER A 51 10.66 -13.55 -14.99
C SER A 51 11.68 -13.44 -13.84
N ASN A 52 12.95 -13.32 -14.22
CA ASN A 52 14.03 -12.99 -13.29
C ASN A 52 14.12 -11.49 -12.97
N TYR A 53 13.15 -10.68 -13.43
CA TYR A 53 13.11 -9.24 -13.19
C TYR A 53 12.40 -8.93 -11.88
N ASN A 54 12.99 -8.01 -11.12
CA ASN A 54 12.39 -7.47 -9.91
C ASN A 54 11.60 -6.18 -10.21
N GLN A 55 11.02 -5.57 -9.20
CA GLN A 55 10.24 -4.33 -9.33
C GLN A 55 11.07 -3.18 -9.92
N ALA A 56 12.32 -3.01 -9.47
CA ALA A 56 13.22 -1.98 -9.98
C ALA A 56 13.53 -2.16 -11.48
N ASP A 57 13.67 -3.41 -11.95
CA ASP A 57 13.88 -3.69 -13.37
C ASP A 57 12.68 -3.27 -14.21
N TYR A 58 11.46 -3.54 -13.72
CA TYR A 58 10.24 -3.11 -14.42
C TYR A 58 10.05 -1.59 -14.39
N LEU A 59 10.48 -0.94 -13.31
CA LEU A 59 10.49 0.52 -13.24
C LEU A 59 11.40 1.12 -14.33
N ARG A 60 12.62 0.57 -14.48
CA ARG A 60 13.55 0.96 -15.57
C ARG A 60 12.97 0.70 -16.96
N ILE A 61 12.27 -0.43 -17.15
CA ILE A 61 11.61 -0.74 -18.42
C ILE A 61 10.51 0.29 -18.72
N GLY A 62 9.68 0.64 -17.73
CA GLY A 62 8.65 1.66 -17.88
C GLY A 62 9.22 3.03 -18.27
N ILE A 63 10.30 3.46 -17.61
CA ILE A 63 11.01 4.71 -17.92
C ILE A 63 11.57 4.67 -19.34
N ALA A 64 12.30 3.59 -19.67
CA ALA A 64 12.91 3.43 -21.01
C ALA A 64 11.87 3.35 -22.13
N SER A 65 10.69 2.80 -21.84
CA SER A 65 9.56 2.70 -22.78
C SER A 65 8.75 3.99 -22.91
N GLN A 66 9.08 5.00 -22.09
CA GLN A 66 8.41 6.30 -22.10
C GLN A 66 6.89 6.17 -21.93
N VAL A 67 6.45 5.37 -20.95
CA VAL A 67 5.03 5.27 -20.60
C VAL A 67 4.51 6.62 -20.07
N ASP A 68 3.21 6.86 -20.18
CA ASP A 68 2.59 8.14 -19.74
C ASP A 68 2.44 8.26 -18.21
N GLY A 69 2.71 7.20 -17.47
CA GLY A 69 2.77 7.20 -16.01
C GLY A 69 2.89 5.80 -15.43
N ILE A 70 3.33 5.72 -14.19
CA ILE A 70 3.60 4.47 -13.48
C ILE A 70 2.82 4.44 -12.17
N ILE A 71 2.24 3.29 -11.86
CA ILE A 71 1.59 2.98 -10.59
C ILE A 71 2.36 1.83 -9.97
N LEU A 72 2.77 1.95 -8.71
CA LEU A 72 3.49 0.89 -8.02
C LEU A 72 3.21 0.86 -6.51
N GLU A 73 3.47 -0.28 -5.88
CA GLU A 73 3.57 -0.38 -4.44
C GLU A 73 4.99 -0.03 -4.01
N ALA A 74 5.15 0.99 -3.16
CA ALA A 74 6.48 1.42 -2.74
C ALA A 74 7.13 0.40 -1.81
N ASP A 75 8.39 0.02 -2.09
CA ASP A 75 9.21 -0.80 -1.21
C ASP A 75 10.10 0.02 -0.26
N GLY A 76 10.22 1.33 -0.53
CA GLY A 76 10.96 2.30 0.28
C GLY A 76 12.49 2.13 0.19
N SER A 77 13.00 1.42 -0.80
CA SER A 77 14.44 1.27 -1.01
C SER A 77 15.06 2.52 -1.64
N ASP A 78 16.34 2.76 -1.35
CA ASP A 78 17.08 3.86 -1.97
C ASP A 78 17.09 3.74 -3.50
N GLU A 79 17.16 2.50 -4.03
CA GLU A 79 17.13 2.22 -5.47
C GLU A 79 15.80 2.63 -6.10
N GLU A 80 14.67 2.32 -5.44
CA GLU A 80 13.35 2.73 -5.91
C GLU A 80 13.21 4.25 -5.91
N GLN A 81 13.68 4.92 -4.85
CA GLN A 81 13.64 6.38 -4.76
C GLN A 81 14.42 7.05 -5.91
N GLU A 82 15.62 6.54 -6.22
CA GLU A 82 16.42 7.02 -7.34
C GLU A 82 15.69 6.84 -8.68
N LEU A 83 15.04 5.69 -8.89
CA LEU A 83 14.28 5.41 -10.11
C LEU A 83 13.00 6.24 -10.22
N ILE A 84 12.30 6.49 -9.11
CA ILE A 84 11.14 7.40 -9.10
C ILE A 84 11.60 8.84 -9.44
N GLN A 85 12.78 9.25 -8.96
CA GLN A 85 13.35 10.54 -9.36
C GLN A 85 13.69 10.57 -10.85
N GLU A 86 14.29 9.51 -11.40
CA GLU A 86 14.59 9.39 -12.83
C GLU A 86 13.30 9.46 -13.68
N ALA A 87 12.23 8.78 -13.26
CA ALA A 87 10.92 8.86 -13.90
C ALA A 87 10.38 10.31 -13.90
N SER A 88 10.47 10.99 -12.75
CA SER A 88 10.06 12.38 -12.61
C SER A 88 10.86 13.32 -13.51
N ASP A 89 12.17 13.12 -13.63
CA ASP A 89 13.05 13.90 -14.51
C ASP A 89 12.76 13.67 -16.00
N ALA A 90 12.16 12.51 -16.32
CA ALA A 90 11.68 12.17 -17.66
C ALA A 90 10.22 12.57 -17.92
N ASP A 91 9.61 13.38 -17.06
CA ASP A 91 8.20 13.78 -17.10
C ASP A 91 7.20 12.60 -17.01
N ILE A 92 7.60 11.47 -16.42
CA ILE A 92 6.75 10.31 -16.18
C ILE A 92 6.25 10.35 -14.73
N PRO A 93 4.96 10.68 -14.50
CA PRO A 93 4.40 10.73 -13.16
C PRO A 93 4.34 9.34 -12.53
N VAL A 94 4.73 9.25 -11.26
CA VAL A 94 4.63 8.03 -10.46
C VAL A 94 3.60 8.22 -9.36
N VAL A 95 2.70 7.25 -9.22
CA VAL A 95 1.71 7.15 -8.13
C VAL A 95 2.01 5.89 -7.33
N THR A 96 2.15 6.03 -6.01
CA THR A 96 2.27 4.87 -5.12
C THR A 96 0.90 4.42 -4.63
N VAL A 97 0.72 3.11 -4.45
CA VAL A 97 -0.52 2.51 -3.96
C VAL A 97 -0.21 1.54 -2.83
N LEU A 98 -1.15 1.39 -1.88
CA LEU A 98 -1.08 0.52 -0.70
C LEU A 98 0.00 0.95 0.30
N THR A 99 1.26 0.90 -0.09
CA THR A 99 2.42 1.36 0.69
C THR A 99 2.98 2.64 0.09
N ASP A 100 3.39 3.57 0.93
CA ASP A 100 3.87 4.89 0.52
C ASP A 100 5.34 5.11 0.91
N ASP A 101 6.05 5.81 0.03
CA ASP A 101 7.32 6.44 0.35
C ASP A 101 7.20 7.96 0.14
N SER A 102 6.96 8.67 1.23
CA SER A 102 6.80 10.13 1.20
C SER A 102 8.10 10.89 0.90
N SER A 103 9.26 10.23 0.95
CA SER A 103 10.56 10.81 0.62
C SER A 103 10.89 10.74 -0.87
N SER A 104 10.17 9.91 -1.62
CA SER A 104 10.34 9.79 -3.08
C SER A 104 9.71 10.95 -3.86
N ALA A 105 10.09 11.08 -5.13
CA ALA A 105 9.54 12.08 -6.05
C ALA A 105 8.16 11.72 -6.64
N ARG A 106 7.44 10.78 -6.03
CA ARG A 106 6.08 10.42 -6.44
C ARG A 106 5.15 11.64 -6.42
N ILE A 107 4.20 11.68 -7.34
CA ILE A 107 3.24 12.80 -7.39
C ILE A 107 2.04 12.62 -6.47
N SER A 108 1.67 11.37 -6.15
CA SER A 108 0.51 11.05 -5.31
C SER A 108 0.63 9.67 -4.68
N PHE A 109 -0.12 9.47 -3.60
CA PHE A 109 -0.30 8.20 -2.94
C PHE A 109 -1.79 7.86 -2.85
N VAL A 110 -2.13 6.60 -3.13
CA VAL A 110 -3.49 6.05 -2.99
C VAL A 110 -3.43 4.86 -2.04
N GLY A 111 -3.96 5.02 -0.85
CA GLY A 111 -3.92 3.98 0.17
C GLY A 111 -4.91 4.23 1.28
N LEU A 112 -4.83 3.41 2.32
CA LEU A 112 -5.64 3.58 3.51
C LEU A 112 -5.17 4.82 4.28
N ASN A 113 -6.10 5.69 4.62
CA ASN A 113 -5.82 6.81 5.50
C ASN A 113 -5.63 6.29 6.93
N SER A 114 -4.40 6.38 7.46
CA SER A 114 -4.04 5.90 8.80
C SER A 114 -4.91 6.50 9.91
N TYR A 115 -5.40 7.73 9.72
CA TYR A 115 -6.33 8.36 10.64
C TYR A 115 -7.71 7.68 10.63
N GLN A 116 -8.25 7.40 9.45
CA GLN A 116 -9.54 6.69 9.31
C GLN A 116 -9.43 5.24 9.81
N LEU A 117 -8.32 4.57 9.51
CA LEU A 117 -8.04 3.22 9.98
C LEU A 117 -7.93 3.17 11.51
N GLY A 118 -7.18 4.10 12.11
CA GLY A 118 -7.09 4.24 13.56
C GLY A 118 -8.44 4.49 14.23
N ASN A 119 -9.30 5.32 13.63
CA ASN A 119 -10.65 5.54 14.11
C ASN A 119 -11.51 4.27 14.01
N ALA A 120 -11.44 3.54 12.90
CA ALA A 120 -12.19 2.30 12.71
C ALA A 120 -11.78 1.24 13.74
N TYR A 121 -10.49 1.08 13.99
CA TYR A 121 -9.99 0.18 15.05
C TYR A 121 -10.47 0.64 16.44
N THR A 122 -10.42 1.93 16.72
CA THR A 122 -10.92 2.48 17.99
C THR A 122 -12.40 2.17 18.20
N GLU A 123 -13.25 2.33 17.18
CA GLU A 123 -14.67 1.98 17.27
C GLU A 123 -14.87 0.50 17.62
N GLN A 124 -14.15 -0.39 16.96
CA GLN A 124 -14.22 -1.83 17.25
C GLN A 124 -13.77 -2.14 18.67
N ILE A 125 -12.66 -1.57 19.13
CA ILE A 125 -12.16 -1.75 20.49
C ILE A 125 -13.18 -1.26 21.51
N LEU A 126 -13.71 -0.04 21.36
CA LEU A 126 -14.70 0.53 22.26
C LEU A 126 -15.98 -0.29 22.32
N GLY A 127 -16.38 -0.90 21.19
CA GLY A 127 -17.55 -1.80 21.14
C GLY A 127 -17.35 -3.10 21.94
N LEU A 128 -16.11 -3.52 22.15
CA LEU A 128 -15.76 -4.72 22.90
C LEU A 128 -15.50 -4.45 24.39
N LEU A 129 -15.31 -3.18 24.79
CA LEU A 129 -15.03 -2.82 26.16
C LEU A 129 -16.26 -2.98 27.04
N LYS A 130 -16.10 -3.73 28.12
CA LYS A 130 -17.10 -3.82 29.19
C LYS A 130 -16.81 -2.79 30.28
N GLU A 131 -17.86 -2.41 31.01
CA GLU A 131 -17.72 -1.52 32.16
C GLU A 131 -16.94 -2.23 33.28
N HIS A 132 -16.00 -1.51 33.87
CA HIS A 132 -15.19 -1.95 35.03
C HIS A 132 -14.17 -3.09 34.78
N GLU A 133 -13.84 -3.38 33.52
CA GLU A 133 -12.78 -4.33 33.19
C GLU A 133 -11.51 -3.62 32.74
N ASN A 134 -10.36 -4.21 33.13
CA ASN A 134 -9.07 -3.85 32.54
C ASN A 134 -8.91 -4.65 31.24
N THR A 135 -8.96 -3.99 30.12
CA THR A 135 -8.80 -4.64 28.81
C THR A 135 -7.39 -4.42 28.30
N GLN A 136 -6.76 -5.51 27.88
CA GLN A 136 -5.50 -5.45 27.16
C GLN A 136 -5.79 -5.56 25.66
N VAL A 137 -5.22 -4.66 24.87
CA VAL A 137 -5.31 -4.64 23.43
C VAL A 137 -3.90 -4.72 22.86
N LEU A 138 -3.66 -5.69 22.02
CA LEU A 138 -2.40 -5.86 21.30
C LEU A 138 -2.64 -5.52 19.82
N LEU A 139 -1.97 -4.51 19.34
CA LEU A 139 -1.93 -4.17 17.93
C LEU A 139 -0.74 -4.91 17.30
N LEU A 140 -1.05 -5.79 16.34
CA LEU A 140 -0.03 -6.50 15.58
C LEU A 140 0.25 -5.74 14.29
N SER A 141 1.51 -5.42 14.05
CA SER A 141 1.97 -4.79 12.82
C SER A 141 3.04 -5.64 12.13
N ASN A 142 3.10 -5.59 10.81
CA ASN A 142 4.15 -6.27 10.07
C ASN A 142 5.45 -5.44 10.10
N SER A 143 6.59 -6.08 10.41
CA SER A 143 7.90 -5.41 10.52
C SER A 143 8.44 -4.91 9.19
N GLN A 144 7.92 -5.39 8.06
CA GLN A 144 8.31 -4.86 6.75
C GLN A 144 7.84 -3.42 6.54
N SER A 145 6.76 -3.03 7.20
CA SER A 145 6.36 -1.62 7.25
C SER A 145 7.08 -0.88 8.38
N LYS A 146 8.39 -0.79 8.33
CA LYS A 146 9.15 0.17 9.17
C LYS A 146 8.81 1.63 8.82
N THR A 147 7.81 1.83 7.97
CA THR A 147 7.32 3.14 7.61
C THR A 147 6.62 3.80 8.81
N GLN A 148 6.72 5.10 8.89
CA GLN A 148 6.07 5.92 9.92
C GLN A 148 4.55 5.70 10.04
N GLU A 149 3.94 5.06 9.04
CA GLU A 149 2.49 4.85 8.94
C GLU A 149 1.93 3.90 9.99
N THR A 150 2.62 2.80 10.29
CA THR A 150 2.18 1.84 11.32
C THR A 150 2.14 2.53 12.68
N ASN A 151 3.14 3.36 12.97
CA ASN A 151 3.17 4.19 14.16
C ASN A 151 2.01 5.20 14.20
N LEU A 152 1.61 5.77 13.05
CA LEU A 152 0.51 6.72 13.00
C LEU A 152 -0.84 6.07 13.36
N VAL A 153 -1.11 4.85 12.90
CA VAL A 153 -2.31 4.09 13.28
C VAL A 153 -2.31 3.83 14.77
N TYR A 154 -1.20 3.33 15.33
CA TYR A 154 -1.06 3.09 16.77
C TYR A 154 -1.31 4.36 17.59
N TYR A 155 -0.65 5.48 17.22
CA TYR A 155 -0.84 6.76 17.92
C TYR A 155 -2.27 7.27 17.81
N GLN A 156 -2.91 7.11 16.66
CA GLN A 156 -4.30 7.51 16.48
C GLN A 156 -5.23 6.66 17.35
N VAL A 157 -5.08 5.34 17.35
CA VAL A 157 -5.85 4.44 18.22
C VAL A 157 -5.67 4.82 19.69
N LYS A 158 -4.43 5.01 20.14
CA LYS A 158 -4.11 5.40 21.50
C LYS A 158 -4.79 6.71 21.91
N LYS A 159 -4.66 7.74 21.08
CA LYS A 159 -5.26 9.06 21.30
C LYS A 159 -6.77 8.99 21.40
N GLU A 160 -7.41 8.29 20.45
CA GLU A 160 -8.86 8.15 20.41
C GLU A 160 -9.40 7.32 21.59
N LEU A 161 -8.73 6.22 21.97
CA LEU A 161 -9.10 5.45 23.14
C LEU A 161 -9.03 6.28 24.42
N GLU A 162 -7.98 7.08 24.59
CA GLU A 162 -7.84 7.95 25.76
C GLU A 162 -8.94 9.00 25.84
N SER A 163 -9.36 9.55 24.71
CA SER A 163 -10.38 10.60 24.63
C SER A 163 -11.81 10.08 24.78
N ARG A 164 -12.08 8.83 24.38
CA ARG A 164 -13.43 8.30 24.21
C ARG A 164 -13.81 7.19 25.21
N LYS A 165 -12.84 6.63 25.96
CA LYS A 165 -13.14 5.67 27.02
C LYS A 165 -14.02 6.29 28.09
N LYS A 166 -15.02 5.53 28.56
CA LYS A 166 -15.90 5.96 29.65
C LYS A 166 -15.19 5.89 31.00
N THR A 167 -15.70 6.64 31.98
CA THR A 167 -15.21 6.57 33.36
C THR A 167 -15.32 5.13 33.89
N GLY A 168 -14.22 4.61 34.41
CA GLY A 168 -14.13 3.24 34.93
C GLY A 168 -13.65 2.21 33.91
N GLN A 169 -13.50 2.55 32.65
CA GLN A 169 -12.83 1.69 31.66
C GLN A 169 -11.33 1.91 31.68
N SER A 170 -10.57 0.83 31.71
CA SER A 170 -9.10 0.86 31.57
C SER A 170 -8.69 0.02 30.37
N VAL A 171 -7.95 0.65 29.45
CA VAL A 171 -7.42 -0.01 28.27
C VAL A 171 -5.91 0.12 28.29
N ASN A 172 -5.23 -0.99 28.23
CA ASN A 172 -3.79 -1.03 28.03
C ASN A 172 -3.48 -1.46 26.61
N LEU A 173 -3.08 -0.48 25.79
CA LEU A 173 -2.73 -0.68 24.38
C LEU A 173 -1.22 -0.90 24.27
N SER A 174 -0.83 -1.98 23.63
CA SER A 174 0.56 -2.28 23.26
C SER A 174 0.64 -2.59 21.77
N GLU A 175 1.80 -2.33 21.19
CA GLU A 175 2.12 -2.67 19.82
C GLU A 175 3.18 -3.76 19.78
N TYR A 176 3.01 -4.72 18.90
CA TYR A 176 3.98 -5.77 18.63
C TYR A 176 4.20 -5.89 17.12
N CYS A 177 5.46 -5.67 16.70
CA CYS A 177 5.86 -5.88 15.31
C CYS A 177 6.20 -7.35 15.10
N VAL A 178 5.47 -7.99 14.19
CA VAL A 178 5.75 -9.37 13.75
C VAL A 178 6.74 -9.32 12.62
N ASP A 179 7.86 -10.03 12.75
CA ASP A 179 8.80 -10.19 11.65
C ASP A 179 8.23 -11.23 10.68
N SER A 180 7.90 -10.81 9.46
CA SER A 180 7.35 -11.68 8.42
C SER A 180 8.33 -12.74 7.92
N SER A 181 9.62 -12.61 8.27
CA SER A 181 10.63 -13.63 7.99
C SER A 181 10.68 -14.75 9.03
N ALA A 182 10.00 -14.59 10.17
CA ALA A 182 9.88 -15.66 11.14
C ALA A 182 8.81 -16.65 10.66
N ASP A 183 9.23 -17.82 10.20
CA ASP A 183 8.34 -18.96 10.04
C ASP A 183 7.57 -19.17 11.34
N PHE A 184 6.25 -19.00 11.30
CA PHE A 184 5.40 -19.48 12.37
C PHE A 184 5.49 -21.02 12.33
N ASP A 185 6.43 -21.59 13.06
CA ASP A 185 6.38 -22.99 13.39
C ASP A 185 5.10 -23.23 14.20
N THR A 186 4.07 -23.67 13.52
CA THR A 186 2.88 -24.25 14.14
C THR A 186 3.26 -25.62 14.68
N GLU A 187 4.05 -25.69 15.72
CA GLU A 187 4.17 -26.89 16.54
C GLU A 187 3.13 -26.81 17.65
N GLU A 188 2.06 -27.67 17.46
CA GLU A 188 1.09 -28.28 18.37
C GLU A 188 0.42 -27.39 19.43
#